data_51edcf6df8ca4fbecc28fd3f9a3212d8
#
_entry.id   51edcf6df8ca4fbecc28fd3f9a3212d8
#
_cell.length_a   1.000
_cell.length_b   1.000
_cell.length_c   1.000
_cell.angle_alpha   90.00
_cell.angle_beta   90.00
_cell.angle_gamma   90.00
#
_symmetry.space_group_name_H-M   'P 1'
#
loop_
_entity.id
_entity.type
_entity.pdbx_description
1 polymer ?
#
loop_
_entity_poly.entity_id
_entity_poly.type
_entity_poly.pdbx_seq_one_letter_code
_entity_poly.pdbx_strand_id
1 'polypeptide(L)'
;MKILMTGHTSPIGTMLYEHFKYDIHGCSRSNGYDLTQLQDIEKIVERSLQYDHFLNLAHVGTAQTQLLHLIHRHWTANNKFGKIVSFGTLGTELPLKVLQSLKTPMEYFTQKQSLEALHRRLCIEKPFGPQPQSILIRIMNYGVKMGERSSEPTCDSMDVIRTVEHVLGDPCYVSSIDLRKI
;
A
#
# COMPACT_ATOMS: atom_id res chain seq x y z
N MET A 1 -13.91 9.60 -9.03
CA MET A 1 -12.83 8.63 -8.69
C MET A 1 -13.30 7.80 -7.51
N LYS A 2 -13.24 6.48 -7.59
CA LYS A 2 -13.64 5.60 -6.48
C LYS A 2 -12.44 4.78 -6.01
N ILE A 3 -12.20 4.77 -4.71
CA ILE A 3 -11.03 4.13 -4.09
C ILE A 3 -11.50 3.03 -3.13
N LEU A 4 -10.96 1.82 -3.27
CA LEU A 4 -11.05 0.78 -2.25
C LEU A 4 -9.75 0.78 -1.45
N MET A 5 -9.83 0.66 -0.13
CA MET A 5 -8.63 0.70 0.72
C MET A 5 -8.67 -0.36 1.82
N THR A 6 -7.56 -1.04 2.04
CA THR A 6 -7.32 -1.80 3.27
C THR A 6 -6.47 -1.00 4.25
N GLY A 7 -6.64 -1.24 5.55
CA GLY A 7 -5.85 -0.58 6.59
C GLY A 7 -6.24 0.87 6.89
N HIS A 8 -7.48 1.26 6.59
CA HIS A 8 -7.99 2.61 6.86
C HIS A 8 -8.04 2.98 8.36
N THR A 9 -7.88 2.01 9.24
CA THR A 9 -7.79 2.24 10.70
C THR A 9 -6.34 2.42 11.20
N SER A 10 -5.34 2.31 10.32
CA SER A 10 -3.94 2.63 10.64
C SER A 10 -3.73 4.15 10.61
N PRO A 11 -2.67 4.69 11.22
CA PRO A 11 -2.41 6.13 11.20
C PRO A 11 -2.40 6.76 9.79
N ILE A 12 -1.66 6.17 8.86
CA ILE A 12 -1.65 6.61 7.45
C ILE A 12 -3.03 6.40 6.82
N GLY A 13 -3.65 5.26 7.11
CA GLY A 13 -4.96 4.91 6.56
C GLY A 13 -6.06 5.86 7.00
N THR A 14 -6.13 6.23 8.28
CA THR A 14 -7.12 7.19 8.80
C THR A 14 -6.98 8.55 8.11
N MET A 15 -5.76 9.03 7.98
CA MET A 15 -5.48 10.30 7.32
C MET A 15 -5.93 10.30 5.84
N LEU A 16 -5.59 9.26 5.09
CA LEU A 16 -6.03 9.11 3.70
C LEU A 16 -7.54 8.93 3.60
N TYR A 17 -8.14 8.19 4.53
CA TYR A 17 -9.57 7.97 4.58
C TYR A 17 -10.34 9.27 4.82
N GLU A 18 -9.88 10.11 5.72
CA GLU A 18 -10.47 11.42 6.00
C GLU A 18 -10.31 12.39 4.82
N HIS A 19 -9.15 12.35 4.14
CA HIS A 19 -8.87 13.22 3.00
C HIS A 19 -9.77 12.89 1.78
N PHE A 20 -9.90 11.59 1.45
CA PHE A 20 -10.71 11.11 0.31
C PHE A 20 -12.14 10.72 0.68
N LYS A 21 -12.66 11.13 1.82
CA LYS A 21 -13.84 10.55 2.52
C LYS A 21 -15.08 10.29 1.66
N TYR A 22 -15.31 11.03 0.58
CA TYR A 22 -16.47 10.84 -0.31
C TYR A 22 -16.23 9.83 -1.43
N ASP A 23 -14.99 9.54 -1.70
CA ASP A 23 -14.56 8.69 -2.82
C ASP A 23 -13.97 7.35 -2.36
N ILE A 24 -13.78 7.16 -1.05
CA ILE A 24 -13.04 6.02 -0.52
C ILE A 24 -13.90 5.07 0.32
N HIS A 25 -13.71 3.77 0.12
CA HIS A 25 -14.30 2.72 0.95
C HIS A 25 -13.19 1.94 1.65
N GLY A 26 -13.23 1.91 2.97
CA GLY A 26 -12.26 1.19 3.80
C GLY A 26 -12.71 -0.23 4.11
N CYS A 27 -11.78 -1.19 4.01
CA CYS A 27 -11.95 -2.58 4.44
C CYS A 27 -11.10 -2.85 5.68
N SER A 28 -11.72 -3.28 6.77
CA SER A 28 -11.06 -3.66 8.02
C SER A 28 -11.90 -4.66 8.81
N ARG A 29 -11.34 -5.22 9.87
CA ARG A 29 -12.06 -6.14 10.76
C ARG A 29 -13.32 -5.52 11.35
N SER A 30 -13.31 -4.22 11.64
CA SER A 30 -14.46 -3.52 12.22
C SER A 30 -15.68 -3.45 11.29
N ASN A 31 -15.49 -3.65 9.98
CA ASN A 31 -16.57 -3.69 9.00
C ASN A 31 -16.63 -5.00 8.19
N GLY A 32 -16.15 -6.09 8.79
CA GLY A 32 -16.34 -7.45 8.28
C GLY A 32 -15.29 -7.95 7.29
N TYR A 33 -14.08 -7.37 7.30
CA TYR A 33 -12.97 -7.83 6.45
C TYR A 33 -11.75 -8.18 7.32
N ASP A 34 -11.62 -9.44 7.68
CA ASP A 34 -10.45 -9.94 8.39
C ASP A 34 -9.45 -10.55 7.41
N LEU A 35 -8.31 -9.88 7.23
CA LEU A 35 -7.26 -10.31 6.30
C LEU A 35 -6.52 -11.59 6.73
N THR A 36 -6.83 -12.17 7.88
CA THR A 36 -6.38 -13.50 8.26
C THR A 36 -7.28 -14.60 7.65
N GLN A 37 -8.45 -14.22 7.11
CA GLN A 37 -9.43 -15.13 6.54
C GLN A 37 -9.41 -15.02 5.00
N LEU A 38 -9.18 -16.16 4.33
CA LEU A 38 -9.13 -16.20 2.87
C LEU A 38 -10.43 -15.70 2.22
N GLN A 39 -11.57 -16.06 2.79
CA GLN A 39 -12.88 -15.65 2.30
C GLN A 39 -13.06 -14.12 2.30
N ASP A 40 -12.48 -13.41 3.28
CA ASP A 40 -12.58 -11.96 3.34
C ASP A 40 -11.61 -11.29 2.37
N ILE A 41 -10.45 -11.90 2.12
CA ILE A 41 -9.56 -11.50 1.03
C ILE A 41 -10.26 -11.62 -0.31
N GLU A 42 -10.93 -12.75 -0.58
CA GLU A 42 -11.70 -12.98 -1.81
C GLU A 42 -12.83 -11.94 -2.00
N LYS A 43 -13.58 -11.62 -0.95
CA LYS A 43 -14.59 -10.54 -0.98
C LYS A 43 -13.99 -9.18 -1.37
N ILE A 44 -12.79 -8.84 -0.85
CA ILE A 44 -12.11 -7.60 -1.22
C ILE A 44 -11.71 -7.63 -2.70
N VAL A 45 -11.19 -8.75 -3.17
CA VAL A 45 -10.78 -8.92 -4.59
C VAL A 45 -11.97 -8.73 -5.51
N GLU A 46 -13.09 -9.42 -5.27
CA GLU A 46 -14.31 -9.28 -6.07
C GLU A 46 -14.86 -7.84 -6.04
N ARG A 47 -14.93 -7.25 -4.84
CA ARG A 47 -15.41 -5.88 -4.66
C ARG A 47 -14.55 -4.86 -5.39
N SER A 48 -13.25 -5.10 -5.52
CA SER A 48 -12.29 -4.17 -6.13
C SER A 48 -12.63 -3.80 -7.58
N LEU A 49 -13.40 -4.62 -8.30
CA LEU A 49 -13.84 -4.32 -9.65
C LEU A 49 -14.76 -3.07 -9.74
N GLN A 50 -15.40 -2.69 -8.66
CA GLN A 50 -16.31 -1.55 -8.60
C GLN A 50 -15.60 -0.20 -8.36
N TYR A 51 -14.27 -0.22 -8.17
CA TYR A 51 -13.46 0.95 -7.80
C TYR A 51 -12.40 1.23 -8.85
N ASP A 52 -12.04 2.48 -9.03
CA ASP A 52 -11.02 2.90 -10.00
C ASP A 52 -9.60 2.56 -9.52
N HIS A 53 -9.38 2.63 -8.20
CA HIS A 53 -8.09 2.42 -7.57
C HIS A 53 -8.19 1.56 -6.31
N PHE A 54 -7.08 0.90 -5.97
CA PHE A 54 -6.93 0.13 -4.74
C PHE A 54 -5.71 0.60 -3.93
N LEU A 55 -5.94 1.01 -2.66
CA LEU A 55 -4.87 1.36 -1.72
C LEU A 55 -4.63 0.20 -0.75
N ASN A 56 -3.48 -0.43 -0.87
CA ASN A 56 -3.08 -1.63 -0.15
C ASN A 56 -2.18 -1.28 1.04
N LEU A 57 -2.78 -0.84 2.16
CA LEU A 57 -2.02 -0.39 3.34
C LEU A 57 -1.94 -1.42 4.45
N ALA A 58 -2.97 -2.26 4.61
CA ALA A 58 -3.02 -3.18 5.75
C ALA A 58 -1.84 -4.14 5.75
N HIS A 59 -1.15 -4.20 6.88
CA HIS A 59 -0.07 -5.15 7.12
C HIS A 59 -0.53 -6.20 8.12
N VAL A 60 -0.89 -7.39 7.60
CA VAL A 60 -1.29 -8.56 8.40
C VAL A 60 -0.65 -9.78 7.76
N GLY A 61 0.43 -10.29 8.35
CA GLY A 61 1.16 -11.41 7.76
C GLY A 61 1.50 -11.15 6.28
N THR A 62 1.23 -12.10 5.42
CA THR A 62 1.45 -12.02 3.96
C THR A 62 0.26 -11.43 3.18
N ALA A 63 -0.82 -11.04 3.85
CA ALA A 63 -2.08 -10.62 3.21
C ALA A 63 -1.89 -9.42 2.26
N GLN A 64 -0.99 -8.48 2.58
CA GLN A 64 -0.69 -7.35 1.70
C GLN A 64 -0.13 -7.81 0.35
N THR A 65 0.79 -8.77 0.34
CA THR A 65 1.35 -9.36 -0.88
C THR A 65 0.31 -10.19 -1.63
N GLN A 66 -0.51 -10.95 -0.91
CA GLN A 66 -1.61 -11.74 -1.51
C GLN A 66 -2.63 -10.84 -2.19
N LEU A 67 -3.07 -9.75 -1.55
CA LEU A 67 -4.00 -8.79 -2.13
C LEU A 67 -3.44 -8.14 -3.40
N LEU A 68 -2.17 -7.70 -3.39
CA LEU A 68 -1.53 -7.18 -4.60
C LEU A 68 -1.61 -8.19 -5.75
N HIS A 69 -1.24 -9.44 -5.49
CA HIS A 69 -1.25 -10.49 -6.50
C HIS A 69 -2.67 -10.79 -7.03
N LEU A 70 -3.61 -11.03 -6.11
CA LEU A 70 -4.96 -11.45 -6.47
C LEU A 70 -5.74 -10.33 -7.19
N ILE A 71 -5.65 -9.10 -6.69
CA ILE A 71 -6.32 -7.95 -7.33
C ILE A 71 -5.72 -7.67 -8.71
N HIS A 72 -4.39 -7.69 -8.84
CA HIS A 72 -3.75 -7.49 -10.14
C HIS A 72 -4.21 -8.55 -11.15
N ARG A 73 -4.20 -9.83 -10.77
CA ARG A 73 -4.69 -10.92 -11.63
C ARG A 73 -6.17 -10.76 -11.98
N HIS A 74 -6.99 -10.45 -10.98
CA HIS A 74 -8.44 -10.31 -11.17
C HIS A 74 -8.78 -9.14 -12.09
N TRP A 75 -8.10 -7.99 -11.91
CA TRP A 75 -8.28 -6.85 -12.80
C TRP A 75 -7.78 -7.14 -14.22
N THR A 76 -6.65 -7.81 -14.37
CA THR A 76 -6.14 -8.23 -15.68
C THR A 76 -7.13 -9.16 -16.40
N ALA A 77 -7.67 -10.15 -15.70
CA ALA A 77 -8.64 -11.10 -16.26
C ALA A 77 -9.96 -10.44 -16.70
N ASN A 78 -10.32 -9.32 -16.05
CA ASN A 78 -11.54 -8.56 -16.36
C ASN A 78 -11.28 -7.32 -17.24
N ASN A 79 -10.09 -7.20 -17.84
CA ASN A 79 -9.68 -6.03 -18.64
C ASN A 79 -9.90 -4.69 -17.91
N LYS A 80 -9.74 -4.69 -16.60
CA LYS A 80 -9.91 -3.51 -15.78
C LYS A 80 -8.61 -2.72 -15.70
N PHE A 81 -8.73 -1.42 -15.96
CA PHE A 81 -7.66 -0.46 -15.76
C PHE A 81 -7.78 0.20 -14.40
N GLY A 82 -6.69 0.63 -13.84
CA GLY A 82 -6.64 1.33 -12.57
C GLY A 82 -5.29 1.17 -11.90
N LYS A 83 -5.15 1.78 -10.74
CA LYS A 83 -3.89 1.78 -9.98
C LYS A 83 -4.02 1.01 -8.69
N ILE A 84 -3.09 0.10 -8.45
CA ILE A 84 -2.93 -0.64 -7.19
C ILE A 84 -1.73 -0.05 -6.48
N VAL A 85 -1.98 0.77 -5.47
CA VAL A 85 -0.93 1.47 -4.71
C VAL A 85 -0.66 0.69 -3.44
N SER A 86 0.53 0.11 -3.33
CA SER A 86 0.98 -0.62 -2.13
C SER A 86 1.95 0.23 -1.31
N PHE A 87 1.88 0.09 0.01
CA PHE A 87 2.76 0.82 0.92
C PHE A 87 3.85 -0.10 1.48
N GLY A 88 5.08 0.17 1.06
CA GLY A 88 6.31 -0.46 1.52
C GLY A 88 7.03 0.36 2.59
N THR A 89 8.27 -0.02 2.86
CA THR A 89 9.16 0.70 3.77
C THR A 89 10.58 0.74 3.22
N LEU A 90 11.28 1.85 3.39
CA LEU A 90 12.70 1.93 3.08
C LEU A 90 13.58 1.16 4.09
N GLY A 91 13.00 0.73 5.21
CA GLY A 91 13.67 -0.17 6.15
C GLY A 91 14.18 -1.46 5.52
N THR A 92 13.57 -1.92 4.41
CA THR A 92 14.02 -3.11 3.68
C THR A 92 15.44 -2.99 3.08
N GLU A 93 15.94 -1.77 2.93
CA GLU A 93 17.30 -1.45 2.43
C GLU A 93 18.35 -1.32 3.53
N LEU A 94 17.93 -1.31 4.80
CA LEU A 94 18.86 -1.13 5.92
C LEU A 94 19.72 -2.40 6.13
N PRO A 95 20.98 -2.24 6.53
CA PRO A 95 21.83 -3.36 6.90
C PRO A 95 21.23 -4.20 8.02
N LEU A 96 21.43 -5.53 7.96
CA LEU A 96 20.86 -6.47 8.94
C LEU A 96 21.15 -6.07 10.41
N LYS A 97 22.37 -5.59 10.69
CA LYS A 97 22.75 -5.13 12.02
C LYS A 97 21.88 -3.96 12.53
N VAL A 98 21.48 -3.07 11.61
CA VAL A 98 20.60 -1.94 11.94
C VAL A 98 19.20 -2.46 12.18
N LEU A 99 18.68 -3.34 11.29
CA LEU A 99 17.35 -3.96 11.46
C LEU A 99 17.23 -4.68 12.80
N GLN A 100 18.26 -5.42 13.22
CA GLN A 100 18.29 -6.13 14.50
C GLN A 100 18.26 -5.19 15.72
N SER A 101 18.70 -3.94 15.57
CA SER A 101 18.63 -2.94 16.64
C SER A 101 17.26 -2.26 16.74
N LEU A 102 16.41 -2.39 15.72
CA LEU A 102 15.07 -1.82 15.74
C LEU A 102 14.12 -2.68 16.59
N LYS A 103 13.14 -2.01 17.21
CA LYS A 103 12.07 -2.71 17.93
C LYS A 103 11.06 -3.43 17.02
N THR A 104 11.20 -3.27 15.71
CA THR A 104 10.32 -3.87 14.71
C THR A 104 10.74 -5.31 14.45
N PRO A 105 9.82 -6.29 14.49
CA PRO A 105 10.14 -7.68 14.22
C PRO A 105 10.73 -7.90 12.82
N MET A 106 11.74 -8.76 12.69
CA MET A 106 12.36 -9.09 11.40
C MET A 106 11.36 -9.61 10.36
N GLU A 107 10.33 -10.32 10.83
CA GLU A 107 9.24 -10.81 9.98
C GLU A 107 8.54 -9.67 9.20
N TYR A 108 8.37 -8.50 9.81
CA TYR A 108 7.82 -7.32 9.13
C TYR A 108 8.64 -6.96 7.88
N PHE A 109 9.97 -6.90 8.00
CA PHE A 109 10.84 -6.55 6.87
C PHE A 109 10.82 -7.62 5.80
N THR A 110 10.81 -8.91 6.17
CA THR A 110 10.68 -10.03 5.23
C THR A 110 9.38 -9.96 4.43
N GLN A 111 8.27 -9.64 5.09
CA GLN A 111 6.97 -9.48 4.43
C GLN A 111 6.97 -8.28 3.47
N LYS A 112 7.59 -7.16 3.87
CA LYS A 112 7.73 -5.99 2.99
C LYS A 112 8.65 -6.26 1.80
N GLN A 113 9.74 -7.01 1.97
CA GLN A 113 10.60 -7.45 0.86
C GLN A 113 9.82 -8.33 -0.12
N SER A 114 8.96 -9.23 0.36
CA SER A 114 8.10 -10.06 -0.49
C SER A 114 7.13 -9.22 -1.32
N LEU A 115 6.53 -8.18 -0.72
CA LEU A 115 5.68 -7.23 -1.42
C LEU A 115 6.45 -6.49 -2.53
N GLU A 116 7.65 -6.00 -2.23
CA GLU A 116 8.50 -5.29 -3.18
C GLU A 116 8.96 -6.20 -4.33
N ALA A 117 9.29 -7.46 -4.04
CA ALA A 117 9.68 -8.44 -5.06
C ALA A 117 8.53 -8.73 -6.02
N LEU A 118 7.32 -8.94 -5.49
CA LEU A 118 6.13 -9.13 -6.33
C LEU A 118 5.82 -7.88 -7.17
N HIS A 119 5.86 -6.69 -6.56
CA HIS A 119 5.65 -5.43 -7.27
C HIS A 119 6.62 -5.29 -8.46
N ARG A 120 7.91 -5.49 -8.25
CA ARG A 120 8.93 -5.43 -9.32
C ARG A 120 8.62 -6.41 -10.44
N ARG A 121 8.22 -7.63 -10.10
CA ARG A 121 7.83 -8.65 -11.08
C ARG A 121 6.65 -8.20 -11.94
N LEU A 122 5.59 -7.67 -11.33
CA LEU A 122 4.41 -7.17 -12.04
C LEU A 122 4.74 -6.01 -12.99
N CYS A 123 5.69 -5.13 -12.60
CA CYS A 123 6.15 -4.03 -13.45
C CYS A 123 6.95 -4.52 -14.68
N ILE A 124 7.71 -5.62 -14.55
CA ILE A 124 8.54 -6.16 -15.64
C ILE A 124 7.71 -7.02 -16.60
N GLU A 125 6.81 -7.85 -16.09
CA GLU A 125 6.06 -8.82 -16.90
C GLU A 125 5.22 -8.16 -18.01
N LYS A 126 4.70 -6.95 -17.75
CA LYS A 126 3.93 -6.20 -18.76
C LYS A 126 4.06 -4.68 -18.54
N PRO A 127 5.16 -4.07 -18.95
CA PRO A 127 5.44 -2.66 -18.67
C PRO A 127 4.51 -1.69 -19.41
N PHE A 128 3.86 -2.11 -20.50
CA PHE A 128 3.05 -1.25 -21.36
C PHE A 128 1.76 -1.95 -21.79
N GLY A 129 0.66 -1.24 -21.70
CA GLY A 129 -0.65 -1.70 -22.19
C GLY A 129 -1.79 -1.47 -21.22
N PRO A 130 -3.01 -1.80 -21.64
CA PRO A 130 -4.21 -1.58 -20.87
C PRO A 130 -4.34 -2.58 -19.71
N GLN A 131 -3.54 -2.43 -18.66
CA GLN A 131 -3.50 -3.30 -17.50
C GLN A 131 -3.49 -2.49 -16.20
N PRO A 132 -3.87 -3.12 -15.08
CA PRO A 132 -3.72 -2.48 -13.79
C PRO A 132 -2.25 -2.12 -13.53
N GLN A 133 -2.02 -0.90 -13.09
CA GLN A 133 -0.69 -0.42 -12.77
C GLN A 133 -0.39 -0.73 -11.29
N SER A 134 0.66 -1.49 -11.04
CA SER A 134 1.19 -1.66 -9.68
C SER A 134 2.13 -0.52 -9.36
N ILE A 135 1.91 0.14 -8.22
CA ILE A 135 2.70 1.27 -7.75
C ILE A 135 3.11 1.00 -6.31
N LEU A 136 4.37 1.27 -5.99
CA LEU A 136 4.91 1.10 -4.65
C LEU A 136 5.33 2.45 -4.06
N ILE A 137 4.73 2.84 -2.94
CA ILE A 137 5.17 3.99 -2.15
C ILE A 137 5.94 3.44 -0.95
N ARG A 138 7.25 3.72 -0.85
CA ARG A 138 8.07 3.34 0.28
C ARG A 138 8.30 4.54 1.19
N ILE A 139 8.02 4.39 2.47
CA ILE A 139 8.11 5.45 3.45
C ILE A 139 9.23 5.14 4.43
N MET A 140 10.12 6.12 4.68
CA MET A 140 11.13 6.06 5.74
C MET A 140 10.64 6.84 6.96
N ASN A 141 10.76 6.20 8.14
CA ASN A 141 10.48 6.84 9.43
C ASN A 141 9.17 7.63 9.45
N TYR A 142 8.05 6.95 9.16
CA TYR A 142 6.77 7.53 9.46
C TYR A 142 6.61 7.52 10.99
N GLY A 143 7.04 8.59 11.60
CA GLY A 143 7.03 8.78 13.04
C GLY A 143 5.61 9.01 13.52
N VAL A 144 4.86 7.93 13.70
CA VAL A 144 3.58 8.00 14.35
C VAL A 144 3.63 7.29 15.69
N LYS A 145 4.19 7.99 16.63
CA LYS A 145 3.60 8.07 17.95
C LYS A 145 3.10 9.51 18.10
N MET A 146 1.80 9.71 17.98
CA MET A 146 1.19 10.93 18.49
C MET A 146 1.71 11.15 19.91
N GLY A 147 2.54 12.17 20.11
CA GLY A 147 3.07 12.57 21.42
C GLY A 147 4.55 12.33 21.71
N GLU A 148 5.26 11.46 20.96
CA GLU A 148 6.72 11.35 21.11
C GLU A 148 7.41 12.08 19.94
N ARG A 149 8.14 13.15 20.23
CA ARG A 149 9.06 13.79 19.28
C ARG A 149 10.18 12.79 18.98
N SER A 150 10.10 12.13 17.84
CA SER A 150 11.27 11.46 17.25
C SER A 150 12.30 12.54 16.94
N SER A 151 13.54 12.35 17.38
CA SER A 151 14.67 13.22 17.01
C SER A 151 15.08 13.05 15.54
N GLU A 152 14.52 12.07 14.84
CA GLU A 152 14.80 11.79 13.43
C GLU A 152 13.75 12.45 12.53
N PRO A 153 14.16 12.94 11.34
CA PRO A 153 13.23 13.52 10.38
C PRO A 153 12.22 12.46 9.94
N THR A 154 10.95 12.74 10.19
CA THR A 154 9.82 11.87 9.82
C THR A 154 9.12 12.41 8.59
N CYS A 155 8.60 11.52 7.74
CA CYS A 155 7.77 11.90 6.62
C CYS A 155 6.49 12.58 7.12
N ASP A 156 6.13 13.74 6.56
CA ASP A 156 4.92 14.47 6.93
C ASP A 156 3.68 13.77 6.34
N SER A 157 2.58 13.90 7.07
CA SER A 157 1.27 13.43 6.63
C SER A 157 0.85 14.05 5.29
N MET A 158 1.13 15.32 5.08
CA MET A 158 0.80 16.02 3.83
C MET A 158 1.64 15.54 2.65
N ASP A 159 2.88 15.11 2.87
CA ASP A 159 3.72 14.56 1.81
C ASP A 159 3.16 13.22 1.31
N VAL A 160 2.64 12.39 2.23
CA VAL A 160 1.97 11.14 1.87
C VAL A 160 0.68 11.40 1.08
N ILE A 161 -0.15 12.34 1.54
CA ILE A 161 -1.40 12.71 0.85
C ILE A 161 -1.10 13.18 -0.57
N ARG A 162 -0.22 14.19 -0.72
CA ARG A 162 0.16 14.74 -2.03
C ARG A 162 0.73 13.68 -2.96
N THR A 163 1.52 12.75 -2.42
CA THR A 163 2.08 11.65 -3.20
C THR A 163 0.98 10.73 -3.71
N VAL A 164 0.01 10.37 -2.86
CA VAL A 164 -1.12 9.53 -3.28
C VAL A 164 -1.99 10.27 -4.30
N GLU A 165 -2.31 11.55 -4.09
CA GLU A 165 -3.04 12.36 -5.06
C GLU A 165 -2.34 12.42 -6.42
N HIS A 166 -1.04 12.72 -6.42
CA HIS A 166 -0.23 12.73 -7.63
C HIS A 166 -0.27 11.38 -8.34
N VAL A 167 0.00 10.30 -7.61
CA VAL A 167 -0.01 8.94 -8.17
C VAL A 167 -1.36 8.56 -8.74
N LEU A 168 -2.47 8.90 -8.08
CA LEU A 168 -3.81 8.56 -8.55
C LEU A 168 -4.25 9.43 -9.73
N GLY A 169 -3.90 10.72 -9.72
CA GLY A 169 -4.32 11.70 -10.74
C GLY A 169 -3.46 11.73 -12.00
N ASP A 170 -2.19 11.33 -11.93
CA ASP A 170 -1.27 11.40 -13.06
C ASP A 170 -1.56 10.31 -14.10
N PRO A 171 -1.72 10.64 -15.39
CA PRO A 171 -1.88 9.64 -16.45
C PRO A 171 -0.58 8.86 -16.74
N CYS A 172 0.57 9.39 -16.29
CA CYS A 172 1.86 8.74 -16.47
C CYS A 172 2.02 7.53 -15.55
N TYR A 173 2.79 6.54 -16.01
CA TYR A 173 3.15 5.39 -15.21
C TYR A 173 4.30 5.71 -14.26
N VAL A 174 4.01 5.69 -12.97
CA VAL A 174 5.02 5.76 -11.91
C VAL A 174 5.09 4.38 -11.26
N SER A 175 6.26 3.73 -11.30
CA SER A 175 6.39 2.39 -10.71
C SER A 175 6.62 2.45 -9.19
N SER A 176 7.49 3.34 -8.72
CA SER A 176 7.77 3.48 -7.29
C SER A 176 8.13 4.92 -6.90
N ILE A 177 7.80 5.28 -5.67
CA ILE A 177 8.16 6.55 -5.05
C ILE A 177 8.72 6.28 -3.66
N ASP A 178 9.87 6.91 -3.37
CA ASP A 178 10.50 6.86 -2.05
C ASP A 178 10.27 8.19 -1.33
N LEU A 179 9.61 8.13 -0.20
CA LEU A 179 9.43 9.28 0.68
C LEU A 179 10.51 9.27 1.76
N ARG A 180 11.49 10.13 1.60
CA ARG A 180 12.57 10.37 2.55
C ARG A 180 12.56 11.84 2.96
N LYS A 181 12.65 12.12 4.24
CA LYS A 181 12.97 13.48 4.68
C LYS A 181 14.49 13.61 4.77
N ILE A 182 15.03 14.61 4.11
CA ILE A 182 16.47 14.97 4.13
C ILE A 182 16.75 15.86 5.33
#